data_89e33f2b3a54b5872b8f824857370e31
#
_entry.id   89e33f2b3a54b5872b8f824857370e31
#
_cell.length_a   1.000
_cell.length_b   1.000
_cell.length_c   1.000
_cell.angle_alpha   90.00
_cell.angle_beta   90.00
_cell.angle_gamma   90.00
#
_symmetry.space_group_name_H-M   'P 1'
#
loop_
_entity.id
_entity.type
_entity.pdbx_description
1 polymer ?
#
loop_
_entity_poly.entity_id
_entity_poly.type
_entity_poly.pdbx_seq_one_letter_code
_entity_poly.pdbx_strand_id
1 'polypeptide(L)'
;MIRTLKVTFVTLVGVMLSACSMVSQQPTGASVSINNDTELALPLPAELGYSLTASQLISATWETDMQQLPVQVEVTADKVVLAGFSSWGTRILSLQYQNQVIDTQVLSGLGATLPQPEQVLFNLMLTLWPTEAWTQPLQTIGWHLVDTDNTRTVFDDDQQAIIRIEYQAKANEPKLSGDIVFKHLIQGYTITIQTLNSTIVDNPGKS
;
A
#
# COMPACT_ATOMS: atom_id res chain seq x y z
N MET A 1 32.37 77.67 0.12
CA MET A 1 31.05 77.90 0.81
C MET A 1 30.10 76.80 0.32
N ILE A 2 30.08 75.72 1.04
CA ILE A 2 29.13 75.37 2.07
C ILE A 2 27.81 74.88 1.50
N ARG A 3 27.55 73.58 1.68
CA ARG A 3 26.26 72.92 1.93
C ARG A 3 25.37 72.71 0.70
N THR A 4 25.33 71.51 0.22
CA THR A 4 24.28 70.60 0.63
C THR A 4 24.59 69.18 0.14
N LEU A 5 25.28 68.52 0.95
CA LEU A 5 25.36 67.08 1.10
C LEU A 5 24.18 66.66 1.92
N LYS A 6 23.64 65.50 1.67
CA LYS A 6 22.62 64.80 2.42
C LYS A 6 21.18 64.95 1.83
N VAL A 7 20.81 64.04 1.01
CA VAL A 7 19.52 63.33 1.07
C VAL A 7 19.45 62.26 -0.06
N THR A 8 20.45 61.48 -0.20
CA THR A 8 20.41 60.38 -1.21
C THR A 8 20.77 59.05 -0.58
N PHE A 9 20.30 58.80 0.66
CA PHE A 9 20.71 57.57 1.35
C PHE A 9 19.55 56.88 2.08
N VAL A 10 18.34 56.94 1.64
CA VAL A 10 17.20 56.28 2.34
C VAL A 10 16.24 55.57 1.38
N THR A 11 16.68 55.09 0.25
CA THR A 11 15.76 54.32 -0.62
C THR A 11 16.36 52.96 -1.03
N LEU A 12 17.11 52.37 -0.15
CA LEU A 12 17.71 51.05 -0.45
C LEU A 12 17.40 50.06 0.72
N VAL A 13 16.17 49.92 1.07
CA VAL A 13 15.75 48.79 1.92
C VAL A 13 14.31 48.42 1.54
N GLY A 14 14.13 47.43 0.77
CA GLY A 14 12.75 46.98 0.43
C GLY A 14 12.67 45.88 -0.61
N VAL A 15 13.73 45.14 -0.90
CA VAL A 15 13.57 43.88 -1.61
C VAL A 15 13.45 42.77 -0.59
N MET A 16 12.25 42.60 -0.06
CA MET A 16 11.85 41.39 0.66
C MET A 16 11.90 40.22 -0.34
N LEU A 17 12.89 39.39 -0.17
CA LEU A 17 12.94 38.06 -0.81
C LEU A 17 11.75 37.26 -0.31
N SER A 18 10.69 37.21 -1.12
CA SER A 18 9.66 36.20 -1.00
C SER A 18 10.28 34.86 -1.41
N ALA A 19 10.99 34.22 -0.48
CA ALA A 19 11.34 32.83 -0.61
C ALA A 19 10.04 32.05 -0.56
N CYS A 20 9.48 31.67 -1.71
CA CYS A 20 8.53 30.60 -1.82
C CYS A 20 9.26 29.34 -1.35
N SER A 21 9.10 29.01 -0.07
CA SER A 21 9.43 27.68 0.44
C SER A 21 8.50 26.71 -0.28
N MET A 22 9.00 26.02 -1.32
CA MET A 22 8.40 24.79 -1.77
C MET A 22 8.52 23.81 -0.61
N VAL A 23 7.46 23.69 0.17
CA VAL A 23 7.30 22.59 1.10
C VAL A 23 7.09 21.36 0.21
N SER A 24 8.16 20.59 -0.01
CA SER A 24 8.02 19.23 -0.46
C SER A 24 7.13 18.54 0.58
N GLN A 25 5.89 18.25 0.24
CA GLN A 25 5.08 17.34 1.04
C GLN A 25 5.79 16.00 0.98
N GLN A 26 6.49 15.63 2.06
CA GLN A 26 6.93 14.26 2.26
C GLN A 26 5.69 13.37 2.18
N PRO A 27 5.75 12.24 1.45
CA PRO A 27 4.64 11.30 1.45
C PRO A 27 4.29 10.94 2.89
N THR A 28 3.05 11.22 3.28
CA THR A 28 2.51 10.86 4.58
C THR A 28 2.15 9.39 4.53
N GLY A 29 3.04 8.53 4.96
CA GLY A 29 2.82 7.10 4.98
C GLY A 29 4.13 6.32 4.87
N ALA A 30 4.12 5.04 5.28
CA ALA A 30 5.18 4.13 4.95
C ALA A 30 5.23 3.92 3.43
N SER A 31 6.41 3.71 2.89
CA SER A 31 6.60 3.39 1.48
C SER A 31 7.08 1.95 1.31
N VAL A 32 6.81 1.41 0.14
CA VAL A 32 7.35 0.12 -0.30
C VAL A 32 8.10 0.31 -1.61
N SER A 33 9.22 -0.36 -1.75
CA SER A 33 9.97 -0.37 -2.99
C SER A 33 9.25 -1.22 -4.03
N ILE A 34 8.88 -0.60 -5.14
CA ILE A 34 8.21 -1.30 -6.27
C ILE A 34 9.25 -1.86 -7.23
N ASN A 35 10.33 -1.14 -7.42
CA ASN A 35 11.53 -1.53 -8.16
C ASN A 35 12.75 -0.82 -7.54
N ASN A 36 13.94 -1.02 -8.10
CA ASN A 36 15.19 -0.52 -7.52
C ASN A 36 15.22 0.98 -7.24
N ASP A 37 14.38 1.79 -7.91
CA ASP A 37 14.45 3.25 -7.85
C ASP A 37 13.10 3.92 -7.52
N THR A 38 12.01 3.16 -7.36
CA THR A 38 10.67 3.70 -7.17
C THR A 38 10.09 3.29 -5.83
N GLU A 39 9.82 4.27 -4.99
CA GLU A 39 9.13 4.11 -3.72
C GLU A 39 7.66 4.53 -3.86
N LEU A 40 6.75 3.66 -3.45
CA LEU A 40 5.32 3.92 -3.43
C LEU A 40 4.84 4.10 -2.00
N ALA A 41 4.23 5.24 -1.70
CA ALA A 41 3.59 5.47 -0.41
C ALA A 41 2.38 4.55 -0.23
N LEU A 42 2.24 3.97 0.97
CA LEU A 42 1.07 3.16 1.31
C LEU A 42 -0.05 4.03 1.86
N PRO A 43 -1.32 3.73 1.54
CA PRO A 43 -2.47 4.32 2.19
C PRO A 43 -2.46 4.08 3.71
N LEU A 44 -3.18 4.90 4.46
CA LEU A 44 -3.34 4.68 5.89
C LEU A 44 -4.29 3.49 6.18
N PRO A 45 -4.13 2.79 7.31
CA PRO A 45 -5.06 1.74 7.72
C PRO A 45 -6.52 2.19 7.73
N ALA A 46 -6.79 3.41 8.23
CA ALA A 46 -8.13 4.00 8.30
C ALA A 46 -8.83 4.17 6.94
N GLU A 47 -8.06 4.25 5.85
CA GLU A 47 -8.61 4.45 4.50
C GLU A 47 -9.29 3.20 3.94
N LEU A 48 -9.13 2.03 4.58
CA LEU A 48 -9.95 0.84 4.28
C LEU A 48 -11.44 1.12 4.52
N GLY A 49 -11.77 1.93 5.52
CA GLY A 49 -13.13 2.36 5.82
C GLY A 49 -13.91 1.45 6.76
N TYR A 50 -13.43 0.26 7.05
CA TYR A 50 -14.01 -0.71 7.98
C TYR A 50 -12.91 -1.48 8.71
N SER A 51 -13.27 -2.17 9.79
CA SER A 51 -12.36 -3.11 10.47
C SER A 51 -12.57 -4.52 9.92
N LEU A 52 -11.48 -5.25 9.77
CA LEU A 52 -11.46 -6.60 9.19
C LEU A 52 -10.66 -7.55 10.07
N THR A 53 -11.19 -8.73 10.31
CA THR A 53 -10.42 -9.89 10.75
C THR A 53 -10.64 -11.02 9.76
N ALA A 54 -9.59 -11.63 9.25
CA ALA A 54 -9.70 -12.72 8.29
C ALA A 54 -8.65 -13.81 8.53
N SER A 55 -9.05 -15.06 8.31
CA SER A 55 -8.14 -16.20 8.16
C SER A 55 -8.15 -16.62 6.70
N GLN A 56 -6.98 -16.68 6.08
CA GLN A 56 -6.83 -16.93 4.65
C GLN A 56 -5.78 -18.01 4.40
N LEU A 57 -5.94 -18.75 3.31
CA LEU A 57 -4.90 -19.56 2.73
C LEU A 57 -4.37 -18.85 1.48
N ILE A 58 -3.13 -18.44 1.52
CA ILE A 58 -2.45 -17.80 0.41
C ILE A 58 -1.64 -18.85 -0.33
N SER A 59 -1.86 -18.98 -1.63
CA SER A 59 -1.08 -19.84 -2.53
C SER A 59 -0.36 -18.95 -3.53
N ALA A 60 0.96 -18.94 -3.49
CA ALA A 60 1.79 -18.20 -4.45
C ALA A 60 2.41 -19.17 -5.44
N THR A 61 2.32 -18.84 -6.72
CA THR A 61 2.86 -19.63 -7.82
C THR A 61 3.76 -18.76 -8.69
N TRP A 62 4.99 -19.21 -8.92
CA TRP A 62 5.93 -18.63 -9.86
C TRP A 62 6.62 -19.76 -10.63
N GLU A 63 6.63 -19.67 -11.94
CA GLU A 63 7.10 -20.74 -12.84
C GLU A 63 6.40 -22.08 -12.55
N THR A 64 7.08 -23.02 -11.92
CA THR A 64 6.58 -24.36 -11.56
C THR A 64 6.42 -24.57 -10.08
N ASP A 65 6.91 -23.63 -9.27
CA ASP A 65 6.88 -23.74 -7.82
C ASP A 65 5.58 -23.15 -7.24
N MET A 66 5.01 -23.87 -6.29
CA MET A 66 3.83 -23.42 -5.54
C MET A 66 4.12 -23.51 -4.04
N GLN A 67 3.87 -22.41 -3.34
CA GLN A 67 3.94 -22.36 -1.89
C GLN A 67 2.61 -21.93 -1.29
N GLN A 68 2.26 -22.52 -0.17
CA GLN A 68 1.04 -22.20 0.57
C GLN A 68 1.36 -21.69 1.97
N LEU A 69 0.69 -20.65 2.36
CA LEU A 69 0.86 -20.00 3.64
C LEU A 69 -0.50 -19.69 4.27
N PRO A 70 -0.88 -20.34 5.38
CA PRO A 70 -1.97 -19.90 6.22
C PRO A 70 -1.64 -18.52 6.82
N VAL A 71 -2.57 -17.58 6.71
CA VAL A 71 -2.38 -16.19 7.14
C VAL A 71 -3.57 -15.73 7.97
N GLN A 72 -3.29 -14.97 9.02
CA GLN A 72 -4.27 -14.18 9.74
C GLN A 72 -4.03 -12.70 9.49
N VAL A 73 -5.10 -11.99 9.19
CA VAL A 73 -5.11 -10.55 8.93
C VAL A 73 -6.04 -9.87 9.91
N GLU A 74 -5.60 -8.79 10.53
CA GLU A 74 -6.40 -7.87 11.32
C GLU A 74 -6.16 -6.45 10.79
N VAL A 75 -7.23 -5.75 10.47
CA VAL A 75 -7.20 -4.34 10.09
C VAL A 75 -8.14 -3.56 10.99
N THR A 76 -7.63 -2.51 11.60
CA THR A 76 -8.41 -1.51 12.33
C THR A 76 -8.11 -0.12 11.73
N ALA A 77 -8.78 0.91 12.20
CA ALA A 77 -8.47 2.28 11.78
C ALA A 77 -7.00 2.69 12.05
N ASP A 78 -6.36 2.07 13.04
CA ASP A 78 -5.03 2.46 13.50
C ASP A 78 -3.90 1.57 12.95
N LYS A 79 -4.20 0.33 12.60
CA LYS A 79 -3.16 -0.65 12.25
C LYS A 79 -3.62 -1.72 11.27
N VAL A 80 -2.65 -2.28 10.57
CA VAL A 80 -2.73 -3.57 9.87
C VAL A 80 -1.79 -4.55 10.55
N VAL A 81 -2.28 -5.74 10.88
CA VAL A 81 -1.46 -6.85 11.40
C VAL A 81 -1.65 -8.05 10.49
N LEU A 82 -0.55 -8.66 10.10
CA LEU A 82 -0.53 -9.90 9.33
C LEU A 82 0.40 -10.91 10.00
N ALA A 83 -0.08 -12.13 10.18
CA ALA A 83 0.71 -13.23 10.70
C ALA A 83 0.61 -14.44 9.76
N GLY A 84 1.77 -14.93 9.30
CA GLY A 84 1.88 -16.14 8.49
C GLY A 84 2.35 -17.33 9.33
N PHE A 85 1.80 -18.51 9.04
CA PHE A 85 2.05 -19.72 9.81
C PHE A 85 2.55 -20.85 8.91
N SER A 86 3.43 -21.67 9.46
CA SER A 86 3.76 -22.96 8.84
C SER A 86 2.58 -23.92 8.89
N SER A 87 2.64 -25.00 8.14
CA SER A 87 1.65 -26.10 8.20
C SER A 87 1.51 -26.74 9.59
N TRP A 88 2.50 -26.56 10.46
CA TRP A 88 2.49 -27.02 11.85
C TRP A 88 1.97 -25.97 12.85
N GLY A 89 1.48 -24.82 12.36
CA GLY A 89 0.95 -23.74 13.20
C GLY A 89 2.01 -22.85 13.85
N THR A 90 3.29 -23.00 13.52
CA THR A 90 4.33 -22.07 13.99
C THR A 90 4.25 -20.77 13.23
N ARG A 91 4.24 -19.63 13.93
CA ARG A 91 4.29 -18.30 13.28
C ARG A 91 5.68 -18.10 12.66
N ILE A 92 5.73 -17.93 11.36
CA ILE A 92 6.96 -17.78 10.59
C ILE A 92 7.16 -16.37 10.03
N LEU A 93 6.08 -15.60 9.94
CA LEU A 93 6.05 -14.21 9.50
C LEU A 93 5.13 -13.41 10.41
N SER A 94 5.54 -12.23 10.79
CA SER A 94 4.72 -11.22 11.46
C SER A 94 5.00 -9.87 10.83
N LEU A 95 3.95 -9.12 10.53
CA LEU A 95 4.03 -7.77 10.02
C LEU A 95 3.01 -6.92 10.76
N GLN A 96 3.41 -5.73 11.17
CA GLN A 96 2.52 -4.69 11.69
C GLN A 96 2.80 -3.38 10.97
N TYR A 97 1.75 -2.75 10.46
CA TYR A 97 1.79 -1.41 9.91
C TYR A 97 0.94 -0.50 10.80
N GLN A 98 1.57 0.42 11.49
CA GLN A 98 0.95 1.36 12.42
C GLN A 98 1.77 2.65 12.51
N ASN A 99 1.11 3.81 12.67
CA ASN A 99 1.78 5.11 12.78
C ASN A 99 2.79 5.36 11.64
N GLN A 100 2.47 4.91 10.42
CA GLN A 100 3.32 5.03 9.24
C GLN A 100 4.68 4.28 9.35
N VAL A 101 4.75 3.30 10.23
CA VAL A 101 5.91 2.42 10.40
C VAL A 101 5.51 0.98 10.10
N ILE A 102 6.32 0.30 9.32
CA ILE A 102 6.20 -1.13 9.08
C ILE A 102 7.21 -1.84 9.97
N ASP A 103 6.72 -2.66 10.88
CA ASP A 103 7.53 -3.56 11.71
C ASP A 103 7.35 -5.00 11.23
N THR A 104 8.45 -5.70 10.99
CA THR A 104 8.44 -7.04 10.41
C THR A 104 9.32 -7.98 11.19
N GLN A 105 8.85 -9.21 11.35
CA GLN A 105 9.61 -10.29 11.97
C GLN A 105 9.46 -11.55 11.12
N VAL A 106 10.57 -12.12 10.70
CA VAL A 106 10.63 -13.39 9.97
C VAL A 106 11.42 -14.39 10.78
N LEU A 107 10.92 -15.62 10.87
CA LEU A 107 11.61 -16.70 11.59
C LEU A 107 13.00 -16.93 10.97
N SER A 108 14.01 -17.00 11.84
CA SER A 108 15.41 -17.17 11.43
C SER A 108 15.59 -18.36 10.47
N GLY A 109 16.28 -18.11 9.35
CA GLY A 109 16.51 -19.09 8.29
C GLY A 109 15.47 -19.13 7.17
N LEU A 110 14.35 -18.42 7.29
CA LEU A 110 13.30 -18.37 6.26
C LEU A 110 13.29 -17.08 5.43
N GLY A 111 14.10 -16.08 5.78
CA GLY A 111 14.09 -14.78 5.12
C GLY A 111 14.40 -14.81 3.62
N ALA A 112 15.12 -15.81 3.14
CA ALA A 112 15.40 -15.97 1.70
C ALA A 112 14.32 -16.77 0.95
N THR A 113 13.41 -17.43 1.68
CA THR A 113 12.37 -18.31 1.12
C THR A 113 11.01 -17.61 1.07
N LEU A 114 10.78 -16.65 1.97
CA LEU A 114 9.53 -15.88 2.03
C LEU A 114 9.63 -14.60 1.22
N PRO A 115 8.52 -14.12 0.64
CA PRO A 115 8.46 -12.77 0.04
C PRO A 115 8.85 -11.70 1.07
N GLN A 116 9.34 -10.57 0.60
CA GLN A 116 9.56 -9.41 1.46
C GLN A 116 8.25 -9.01 2.14
N PRO A 117 8.23 -8.86 3.49
CA PRO A 117 6.99 -8.58 4.21
C PRO A 117 6.29 -7.29 3.74
N GLU A 118 7.06 -6.28 3.35
CA GLU A 118 6.55 -5.01 2.83
C GLU A 118 5.80 -5.23 1.50
N GLN A 119 6.29 -6.12 0.64
CA GLN A 119 5.60 -6.49 -0.60
C GLN A 119 4.30 -7.26 -0.32
N VAL A 120 4.28 -8.11 0.72
CA VAL A 120 3.06 -8.79 1.15
C VAL A 120 2.02 -7.78 1.64
N LEU A 121 2.44 -6.77 2.41
CA LEU A 121 1.58 -5.68 2.85
C LEU A 121 1.01 -4.89 1.67
N PHE A 122 1.85 -4.49 0.74
CA PHE A 122 1.42 -3.80 -0.49
C PHE A 122 0.37 -4.60 -1.25
N ASN A 123 0.64 -5.88 -1.52
CA ASN A 123 -0.30 -6.75 -2.24
C ASN A 123 -1.64 -6.89 -1.51
N LEU A 124 -1.61 -7.05 -0.17
CA LEU A 124 -2.81 -7.09 0.67
C LEU A 124 -3.61 -5.79 0.56
N MET A 125 -2.95 -4.65 0.75
CA MET A 125 -3.60 -3.34 0.72
C MET A 125 -4.12 -3.02 -0.68
N LEU A 126 -3.35 -3.32 -1.74
CA LEU A 126 -3.80 -3.12 -3.11
C LEU A 126 -5.03 -3.97 -3.44
N THR A 127 -5.15 -5.14 -2.82
CA THR A 127 -6.31 -6.03 -2.99
C THR A 127 -7.56 -5.51 -2.29
N LEU A 128 -7.44 -4.89 -1.10
CA LEU A 128 -8.57 -4.61 -0.22
C LEU A 128 -8.98 -3.13 -0.16
N TRP A 129 -8.03 -2.18 -0.19
CA TRP A 129 -8.33 -0.76 -0.04
C TRP A 129 -9.11 -0.22 -1.23
N PRO A 130 -10.00 0.75 -1.03
CA PRO A 130 -10.76 1.36 -2.11
C PRO A 130 -9.84 2.13 -3.08
N THR A 131 -10.32 2.33 -4.30
CA THR A 131 -9.56 3.01 -5.37
C THR A 131 -9.12 4.41 -4.97
N GLU A 132 -9.96 5.11 -4.22
CA GLU A 132 -9.71 6.48 -3.76
C GLU A 132 -8.45 6.58 -2.89
N ALA A 133 -8.18 5.56 -2.06
CA ALA A 133 -6.98 5.50 -1.21
C ALA A 133 -5.69 5.38 -2.04
N TRP A 134 -5.77 4.83 -3.24
CA TRP A 134 -4.65 4.60 -4.14
C TRP A 134 -4.42 5.72 -5.17
N THR A 135 -5.40 6.59 -5.37
CA THR A 135 -5.35 7.62 -6.42
C THR A 135 -4.11 8.48 -6.31
N GLN A 136 -3.87 9.11 -5.17
CA GLN A 136 -2.72 10.00 -4.99
C GLN A 136 -1.38 9.23 -4.96
N PRO A 137 -1.22 8.13 -4.18
CA PRO A 137 0.03 7.37 -4.18
C PRO A 137 0.46 6.93 -5.59
N LEU A 138 -0.44 6.35 -6.37
CA LEU A 138 -0.12 5.87 -7.71
C LEU A 138 0.20 7.00 -8.68
N GLN A 139 -0.56 8.10 -8.64
CA GLN A 139 -0.28 9.28 -9.49
C GLN A 139 1.11 9.87 -9.26
N THR A 140 1.63 9.79 -8.03
CA THR A 140 2.98 10.30 -7.70
C THR A 140 4.08 9.59 -8.49
N ILE A 141 3.87 8.35 -8.87
CA ILE A 141 4.80 7.54 -9.67
C ILE A 141 4.34 7.36 -11.12
N GLY A 142 3.34 8.11 -11.57
CA GLY A 142 2.82 8.04 -12.93
C GLY A 142 1.87 6.86 -13.19
N TRP A 143 1.52 6.09 -12.16
CA TRP A 143 0.64 4.93 -12.27
C TRP A 143 -0.82 5.29 -12.03
N HIS A 144 -1.73 4.43 -12.46
CA HIS A 144 -3.15 4.55 -12.15
C HIS A 144 -3.83 3.19 -12.00
N LEU A 145 -4.98 3.20 -11.35
CA LEU A 145 -5.76 2.01 -11.03
C LEU A 145 -7.15 2.14 -11.66
N VAL A 146 -7.61 1.05 -12.26
CA VAL A 146 -8.95 0.94 -12.83
C VAL A 146 -9.67 -0.24 -12.20
N ASP A 147 -10.81 0.01 -11.56
CA ASP A 147 -11.72 -1.00 -11.04
C ASP A 147 -12.88 -1.22 -12.02
N THR A 148 -13.22 -2.48 -12.22
CA THR A 148 -14.48 -2.94 -12.80
C THR A 148 -15.20 -3.79 -11.75
N ASP A 149 -16.37 -4.36 -12.09
CA ASP A 149 -17.16 -5.15 -11.13
C ASP A 149 -16.35 -6.25 -10.44
N ASN A 150 -15.55 -7.00 -11.21
CA ASN A 150 -14.83 -8.16 -10.73
C ASN A 150 -13.32 -8.08 -10.91
N THR A 151 -12.79 -6.97 -11.39
CA THR A 151 -11.37 -6.87 -11.73
C THR A 151 -10.81 -5.52 -11.33
N ARG A 152 -9.64 -5.52 -10.73
CA ARG A 152 -8.80 -4.36 -10.50
C ARG A 152 -7.55 -4.47 -11.36
N THR A 153 -7.20 -3.43 -12.09
CA THR A 153 -5.98 -3.41 -12.91
C THR A 153 -5.18 -2.15 -12.60
N VAL A 154 -3.88 -2.31 -12.37
CA VAL A 154 -2.93 -1.21 -12.21
C VAL A 154 -2.11 -1.10 -13.50
N PHE A 155 -1.98 0.13 -13.98
CA PHE A 155 -1.22 0.48 -15.16
C PHE A 155 -0.07 1.39 -14.78
N ASP A 156 1.06 1.27 -15.47
CA ASP A 156 2.19 2.19 -15.38
C ASP A 156 1.98 3.47 -16.23
N ASP A 157 3.01 4.30 -16.31
CA ASP A 157 3.04 5.55 -17.09
C ASP A 157 2.98 5.31 -18.61
N ASP A 158 3.45 4.15 -19.09
CA ASP A 158 3.34 3.71 -20.48
C ASP A 158 1.98 3.05 -20.80
N GLN A 159 1.02 3.07 -19.89
CA GLN A 159 -0.28 2.43 -20.02
C GLN A 159 -0.20 0.89 -20.10
N GLN A 160 0.91 0.30 -19.68
CA GLN A 160 1.06 -1.14 -19.61
C GLN A 160 0.41 -1.65 -18.32
N ALA A 161 -0.42 -2.68 -18.42
CA ALA A 161 -0.97 -3.36 -17.25
C ALA A 161 0.14 -4.14 -16.54
N ILE A 162 0.38 -3.82 -15.26
CA ILE A 162 1.43 -4.41 -14.43
C ILE A 162 0.89 -5.35 -13.36
N ILE A 163 -0.29 -5.05 -12.82
CA ILE A 163 -0.97 -5.90 -11.84
C ILE A 163 -2.42 -6.07 -12.27
N ARG A 164 -2.94 -7.29 -12.15
CA ARG A 164 -4.36 -7.60 -12.30
C ARG A 164 -4.85 -8.42 -11.12
N ILE A 165 -5.97 -8.01 -10.52
CA ILE A 165 -6.63 -8.69 -9.42
C ILE A 165 -8.03 -9.06 -9.87
N GLU A 166 -8.36 -10.34 -9.79
CA GLU A 166 -9.66 -10.89 -10.17
C GLU A 166 -10.39 -11.34 -8.88
N TYR A 167 -11.60 -10.84 -8.67
CA TYR A 167 -12.44 -11.17 -7.52
C TYR A 167 -13.53 -12.16 -7.95
N GLN A 168 -13.60 -13.31 -7.28
CA GLN A 168 -14.56 -14.38 -7.60
C GLN A 168 -15.81 -14.34 -6.69
N ALA A 169 -15.96 -13.29 -5.90
CA ALA A 169 -17.18 -13.04 -5.13
C ALA A 169 -18.39 -12.88 -6.06
N LYS A 170 -19.57 -13.32 -5.61
CA LYS A 170 -20.81 -13.07 -6.35
C LYS A 170 -21.18 -11.60 -6.33
N ALA A 171 -21.98 -11.19 -7.30
CA ALA A 171 -22.52 -9.85 -7.34
C ALA A 171 -23.21 -9.48 -6.02
N ASN A 172 -22.91 -8.30 -5.49
CA ASN A 172 -23.39 -7.76 -4.20
C ASN A 172 -22.87 -8.47 -2.94
N GLU A 173 -21.89 -9.36 -3.05
CA GLU A 173 -21.19 -9.91 -1.89
C GLU A 173 -19.86 -9.17 -1.67
N PRO A 174 -19.33 -9.13 -0.42
CA PRO A 174 -17.99 -8.59 -0.16
C PRO A 174 -16.93 -9.30 -1.01
N LYS A 175 -15.94 -8.55 -1.49
CA LYS A 175 -14.83 -9.11 -2.31
C LYS A 175 -14.15 -10.32 -1.68
N LEU A 176 -14.14 -10.39 -0.34
CA LEU A 176 -13.56 -11.48 0.45
C LEU A 176 -14.43 -12.75 0.54
N SER A 177 -15.66 -12.73 0.04
CA SER A 177 -16.55 -13.93 0.08
C SER A 177 -16.21 -14.95 -1.01
N GLY A 178 -15.40 -14.59 -2.00
CA GLY A 178 -14.88 -15.48 -3.04
C GLY A 178 -13.36 -15.52 -3.03
N ASP A 179 -12.80 -16.43 -3.81
CA ASP A 179 -11.37 -16.46 -4.04
C ASP A 179 -10.91 -15.20 -4.77
N ILE A 180 -9.70 -14.76 -4.50
CA ILE A 180 -9.08 -13.61 -5.15
C ILE A 180 -7.82 -14.08 -5.83
N VAL A 181 -7.65 -13.71 -7.11
CA VAL A 181 -6.45 -14.04 -7.89
C VAL A 181 -5.70 -12.76 -8.22
N PHE A 182 -4.56 -12.58 -7.60
CA PHE A 182 -3.63 -11.48 -7.84
C PHE A 182 -2.55 -11.94 -8.81
N LYS A 183 -2.35 -11.22 -9.91
CA LYS A 183 -1.33 -11.50 -10.94
C LYS A 183 -0.41 -10.30 -11.09
N HIS A 184 0.88 -10.50 -10.87
CA HIS A 184 1.89 -9.51 -11.23
C HIS A 184 2.40 -9.83 -12.64
N LEU A 185 1.95 -9.06 -13.63
CA LEU A 185 2.12 -9.38 -15.05
C LEU A 185 3.56 -9.24 -15.53
N ILE A 186 4.34 -8.36 -14.90
CA ILE A 186 5.74 -8.12 -15.25
C ILE A 186 6.68 -9.13 -14.56
N GLN A 187 6.46 -9.37 -13.27
CA GLN A 187 7.29 -10.29 -12.48
C GLN A 187 6.86 -11.75 -12.64
N GLY A 188 5.71 -12.02 -13.29
CA GLY A 188 5.29 -13.36 -13.70
C GLY A 188 4.81 -14.25 -12.54
N TYR A 189 4.43 -13.70 -11.37
CA TYR A 189 3.88 -14.50 -10.27
C TYR A 189 2.36 -14.32 -10.13
N THR A 190 1.73 -15.36 -9.61
CA THR A 190 0.31 -15.38 -9.27
C THR A 190 0.12 -15.73 -7.80
N ILE A 191 -0.75 -14.98 -7.12
CA ILE A 191 -1.18 -15.25 -5.75
C ILE A 191 -2.68 -15.55 -5.77
N THR A 192 -3.07 -16.71 -5.25
CA THR A 192 -4.47 -17.03 -4.98
C THR A 192 -4.72 -16.90 -3.49
N ILE A 193 -5.74 -16.13 -3.12
CA ILE A 193 -6.15 -15.88 -1.74
C ILE A 193 -7.51 -16.52 -1.55
N GLN A 194 -7.55 -17.57 -0.74
CA GLN A 194 -8.79 -18.22 -0.32
C GLN A 194 -9.13 -17.75 1.09
N THR A 195 -10.27 -17.09 1.26
CA THR A 195 -10.75 -16.67 2.58
C THR A 195 -11.46 -17.83 3.25
N LEU A 196 -10.92 -18.31 4.38
CA LEU A 196 -11.48 -19.40 5.17
C LEU A 196 -12.54 -18.89 6.14
N ASN A 197 -12.30 -17.72 6.72
CA ASN A 197 -13.22 -17.00 7.60
C ASN A 197 -12.93 -15.51 7.55
N SER A 198 -13.95 -14.67 7.64
CA SER A 198 -13.80 -13.22 7.77
C SER A 198 -14.92 -12.61 8.60
N THR A 199 -14.59 -11.54 9.31
CA THR A 199 -15.52 -10.67 10.02
C THR A 199 -15.22 -9.24 9.63
N ILE A 200 -16.23 -8.53 9.14
CA ILE A 200 -16.16 -7.12 8.77
C ILE A 200 -17.04 -6.35 9.76
N VAL A 201 -16.51 -5.27 10.32
CA VAL A 201 -17.21 -4.36 11.21
C VAL A 201 -17.07 -2.95 10.69
N ASP A 202 -18.19 -2.30 10.40
CA ASP A 202 -18.18 -0.92 9.95
C ASP A 202 -17.57 -0.02 11.04
N ASN A 203 -16.70 0.89 10.65
CA ASN A 203 -16.13 1.87 11.57
C ASN A 203 -17.18 2.94 11.88
N PRO A 204 -17.64 3.10 13.14
CA PRO A 204 -18.60 4.12 13.49
C PRO A 204 -17.93 5.50 13.35
N GLY A 205 -18.18 6.23 12.26
CA GLY A 205 -17.62 7.58 12.08
C GLY A 205 -17.61 8.14 10.66
N LYS A 206 -18.09 7.41 9.67
CA LYS A 206 -18.34 7.95 8.31
C LYS A 206 -19.84 7.92 8.03
N SER A 207 -20.55 8.95 8.48
CA SER A 207 -21.88 9.36 7.99
C SER A 207 -21.80 10.81 7.56
#